data_7e60906a70c028aa242e3931412267a7
#
_entry.id   7e60906a70c028aa242e3931412267a7
#
_cell.length_a   1.000
_cell.length_b   1.000
_cell.length_c   1.000
_cell.angle_alpha   90.00
_cell.angle_beta   90.00
_cell.angle_gamma   90.00
#
_symmetry.space_group_name_H-M   'P 1'
#
loop_
_entity.id
_entity.type
_entity.pdbx_description
1 polymer ?
#
loop_
_entity_poly.entity_id
_entity_poly.type
_entity_poly.pdbx_seq_one_letter_code
_entity_poly.pdbx_strand_id
1 'polypeptide(L)'
;LDAPSGGKVLLDGEDVFAASSSRRAAIRNRKVGFVFQSHNLLPEHTALGNVMIPVRLSGGSVAVAEKRAKALLRAVGLAKRIHHKPGELSGGEQQRVALARALVMGPGLVLADEPTGNLDPNTALGVFDVMLQLNQQLGSTMVVVTHSMEIAERFPRRLVVSRGRLEEL
;
A
#
# COMPACT_ATOMS: atom_id res chain seq x y z
N LEU A 1 5.57 -10.74 -7.95
CA LEU A 1 4.55 -10.69 -9.01
C LEU A 1 4.99 -11.62 -10.14
N ASP A 2 4.14 -12.57 -10.46
CA ASP A 2 4.38 -13.52 -11.56
C ASP A 2 4.22 -12.81 -12.91
N ALA A 3 4.91 -13.32 -13.92
CA ALA A 3 4.75 -12.82 -15.28
C ALA A 3 3.39 -13.29 -15.85
N PRO A 4 2.68 -12.45 -16.62
CA PRO A 4 1.47 -12.88 -17.28
C PRO A 4 1.78 -13.95 -18.32
N SER A 5 0.83 -14.89 -18.55
CA SER A 5 0.96 -15.92 -19.59
C SER A 5 0.89 -15.33 -20.99
N GLY A 6 0.34 -14.13 -21.15
CA GLY A 6 0.24 -13.40 -22.41
C GLY A 6 -0.28 -11.99 -22.19
N GLY A 7 -0.28 -11.18 -23.25
CA GLY A 7 -0.67 -9.77 -23.15
C GLY A 7 0.43 -8.84 -22.64
N LYS A 8 0.05 -7.60 -22.29
CA LYS A 8 0.95 -6.56 -21.80
C LYS A 8 0.38 -5.91 -20.55
N VAL A 9 1.24 -5.52 -19.63
CA VAL A 9 0.88 -4.69 -18.47
C VAL A 9 1.60 -3.35 -18.59
N LEU A 10 0.82 -2.31 -18.87
CA LEU A 10 1.33 -0.96 -19.02
C LEU A 10 1.10 -0.15 -17.74
N LEU A 11 2.15 0.50 -17.25
CA LEU A 11 2.08 1.46 -16.16
C LEU A 11 2.72 2.77 -16.65
N ASP A 12 1.94 3.84 -16.73
CA ASP A 12 2.34 5.12 -17.34
C ASP A 12 2.92 4.94 -18.76
N GLY A 13 2.32 4.05 -19.56
CA GLY A 13 2.77 3.74 -20.92
C GLY A 13 3.99 2.82 -21.04
N GLU A 14 4.63 2.45 -19.92
CA GLU A 14 5.79 1.53 -19.89
C GLU A 14 5.32 0.09 -19.68
N ASP A 15 5.75 -0.83 -20.56
CA ASP A 15 5.48 -2.27 -20.39
C ASP A 15 6.35 -2.83 -19.25
N VAL A 16 5.69 -3.14 -18.14
CA VAL A 16 6.36 -3.58 -16.91
C VAL A 16 7.10 -4.92 -17.11
N PHE A 17 6.55 -5.82 -17.92
CA PHE A 17 7.12 -7.15 -18.09
C PHE A 17 8.15 -7.24 -19.22
N ALA A 18 8.17 -6.30 -20.15
CA ALA A 18 9.25 -6.14 -21.12
C ALA A 18 10.51 -5.54 -20.49
N ALA A 19 10.38 -4.90 -19.30
CA ALA A 19 11.52 -4.29 -18.61
C ALA A 19 12.44 -5.33 -17.96
N SER A 20 13.73 -5.01 -17.82
CA SER A 20 14.70 -5.83 -17.08
C SER A 20 14.28 -6.01 -15.61
N SER A 21 14.81 -7.03 -14.93
CA SER A 21 14.50 -7.30 -13.52
C SER A 21 14.82 -6.12 -12.60
N SER A 22 15.93 -5.43 -12.82
CA SER A 22 16.29 -4.23 -12.06
C SER A 22 15.35 -3.06 -12.33
N ARG A 23 14.93 -2.86 -13.59
CA ARG A 23 13.95 -1.84 -13.96
C ARG A 23 12.58 -2.13 -13.35
N ARG A 24 12.12 -3.39 -13.41
CA ARG A 24 10.88 -3.81 -12.73
C ARG A 24 10.91 -3.57 -11.23
N ALA A 25 12.03 -3.87 -10.57
CA ALA A 25 12.19 -3.57 -9.15
C ALA A 25 12.10 -2.06 -8.86
N ALA A 26 12.71 -1.22 -9.70
CA ALA A 26 12.61 0.23 -9.59
C ALA A 26 11.18 0.74 -9.82
N ILE A 27 10.46 0.22 -10.82
CA ILE A 27 9.05 0.54 -11.08
C ILE A 27 8.20 0.18 -9.85
N ARG A 28 8.31 -1.06 -9.34
CA ARG A 28 7.56 -1.48 -8.14
C ARG A 28 7.82 -0.59 -6.94
N ASN A 29 9.07 -0.25 -6.70
CA ASN A 29 9.43 0.58 -5.55
C ASN A 29 8.93 2.02 -5.66
N ARG A 30 8.98 2.62 -6.85
CA ARG A 30 8.71 4.05 -7.03
C ARG A 30 7.28 4.36 -7.46
N LYS A 31 6.65 3.47 -8.25
CA LYS A 31 5.36 3.74 -8.89
C LYS A 31 4.20 2.96 -8.29
N VAL A 32 4.47 1.90 -7.53
CA VAL A 32 3.41 1.02 -6.99
C VAL A 32 3.54 0.91 -5.48
N GLY A 33 2.48 1.25 -4.77
CA GLY A 33 2.32 0.98 -3.34
C GLY A 33 1.56 -0.34 -3.14
N PHE A 34 2.04 -1.19 -2.23
CA PHE A 34 1.36 -2.44 -1.89
C PHE A 34 0.89 -2.43 -0.44
N VAL A 35 -0.38 -2.76 -0.24
CA VAL A 35 -0.99 -2.99 1.08
C VAL A 35 -1.54 -4.40 1.09
N PHE A 36 -1.11 -5.22 2.06
CA PHE A 36 -1.51 -6.62 2.19
C PHE A 36 -2.32 -6.84 3.45
N GLN A 37 -3.13 -7.88 3.46
CA GLN A 37 -3.90 -8.33 4.62
C GLN A 37 -3.00 -8.63 5.84
N SER A 38 -1.84 -9.24 5.63
CA SER A 38 -0.90 -9.64 6.70
C SER A 38 0.11 -8.54 7.09
N HIS A 39 -0.12 -7.27 6.72
CA HIS A 39 0.74 -6.11 7.00
C HIS A 39 2.18 -6.24 6.47
N ASN A 40 2.80 -7.41 6.54
CA ASN A 40 4.17 -7.72 6.09
C ASN A 40 5.22 -6.71 6.60
N LEU A 41 5.11 -6.32 7.88
CA LEU A 41 6.09 -5.48 8.53
C LEU A 41 7.31 -6.30 8.95
N LEU A 42 8.48 -5.70 8.88
CA LEU A 42 9.71 -6.30 9.38
C LEU A 42 9.75 -6.14 10.91
N PRO A 43 9.73 -7.25 11.67
CA PRO A 43 9.57 -7.20 13.12
C PRO A 43 10.76 -6.59 13.86
N GLU A 44 11.96 -6.63 13.27
CA GLU A 44 13.18 -6.04 13.81
C GLU A 44 13.24 -4.52 13.64
N HIS A 45 12.42 -3.94 12.76
CA HIS A 45 12.33 -2.49 12.53
C HIS A 45 11.16 -1.86 13.29
N THR A 46 11.35 -0.63 13.75
CA THR A 46 10.27 0.21 14.29
C THR A 46 9.27 0.59 13.19
N ALA A 47 8.13 1.19 13.56
CA ALA A 47 7.19 1.76 12.60
C ALA A 47 7.90 2.76 11.66
N LEU A 48 8.72 3.65 12.20
CA LEU A 48 9.53 4.58 11.41
C LEU A 48 10.46 3.84 10.46
N GLY A 49 11.21 2.84 10.96
CA GLY A 49 12.13 2.04 10.15
C GLY A 49 11.42 1.35 8.98
N ASN A 50 10.28 0.70 9.23
CA ASN A 50 9.48 0.06 8.19
C ASN A 50 9.07 1.03 7.08
N VAL A 51 8.61 2.22 7.43
CA VAL A 51 8.16 3.23 6.44
C VAL A 51 9.34 3.84 5.68
N MET A 52 10.54 3.89 6.27
CA MET A 52 11.74 4.40 5.61
C MET A 52 12.29 3.48 4.51
N ILE A 53 12.03 2.17 4.58
CA ILE A 53 12.63 1.15 3.72
C ILE A 53 12.53 1.48 2.22
N PRO A 54 11.35 1.79 1.63
CA PRO A 54 11.25 2.04 0.20
C PRO A 54 12.13 3.21 -0.27
N VAL A 55 12.22 4.27 0.55
CA VAL A 55 13.05 5.45 0.24
C VAL A 55 14.54 5.08 0.27
N ARG A 56 14.95 4.28 1.26
CA ARG A 56 16.34 3.81 1.38
C ARG A 56 16.73 2.89 0.22
N LEU A 57 15.85 1.98 -0.16
CA LEU A 57 16.06 1.09 -1.31
C LEU A 57 16.16 1.84 -2.64
N SER A 58 15.52 3.00 -2.77
CA SER A 58 15.63 3.85 -3.96
C SER A 58 16.91 4.71 -4.00
N GLY A 59 17.79 4.60 -3.00
CA GLY A 59 19.00 5.41 -2.85
C GLY A 59 18.82 6.74 -2.10
N GLY A 60 17.64 6.98 -1.52
CA GLY A 60 17.37 8.18 -0.74
C GLY A 60 18.21 8.26 0.54
N SER A 61 18.61 9.46 0.96
CA SER A 61 19.35 9.67 2.21
C SER A 61 18.48 9.34 3.44
N VAL A 62 19.13 9.04 4.57
CA VAL A 62 18.43 8.78 5.86
C VAL A 62 17.53 9.96 6.22
N ALA A 63 18.03 11.19 6.11
CA ALA A 63 17.29 12.39 6.45
C ALA A 63 16.01 12.57 5.60
N VAL A 64 16.08 12.30 4.30
CA VAL A 64 14.91 12.34 3.38
C VAL A 64 13.91 11.23 3.75
N ALA A 65 14.39 10.00 3.99
CA ALA A 65 13.55 8.87 4.37
C ALA A 65 12.81 9.15 5.68
N GLU A 66 13.54 9.64 6.68
CA GLU A 66 12.97 9.95 8.00
C GLU A 66 11.92 11.08 7.93
N LYS A 67 12.21 12.16 7.20
CA LYS A 67 11.27 13.27 7.00
C LYS A 67 9.96 12.79 6.38
N ARG A 68 10.02 12.01 5.29
CA ARG A 68 8.83 11.47 4.60
C ARG A 68 8.06 10.50 5.49
N ALA A 69 8.77 9.56 6.13
CA ALA A 69 8.16 8.56 7.00
C ALA A 69 7.45 9.20 8.20
N LYS A 70 8.08 10.18 8.87
CA LYS A 70 7.45 10.91 9.97
C LYS A 70 6.18 11.65 9.54
N ALA A 71 6.19 12.27 8.36
CA ALA A 71 5.01 12.95 7.82
C ALA A 71 3.84 11.97 7.62
N LEU A 72 4.06 10.83 6.97
CA LEU A 72 3.02 9.82 6.75
C LEU A 72 2.57 9.15 8.05
N LEU A 73 3.48 8.82 8.97
CA LEU A 73 3.09 8.25 10.25
C LEU A 73 2.21 9.22 11.08
N ARG A 74 2.44 10.52 10.98
CA ARG A 74 1.52 11.52 11.55
C ARG A 74 0.17 11.52 10.84
N ALA A 75 0.16 11.47 9.51
CA ALA A 75 -1.07 11.47 8.71
C ALA A 75 -1.95 10.24 8.98
N VAL A 76 -1.34 9.08 9.28
CA VAL A 76 -2.09 7.88 9.71
C VAL A 76 -2.37 7.83 11.23
N GLY A 77 -2.13 8.90 11.97
CA GLY A 77 -2.42 8.99 13.42
C GLY A 77 -1.41 8.30 14.34
N LEU A 78 -0.21 7.97 13.86
CA LEU A 78 0.80 7.21 14.61
C LEU A 78 2.01 8.05 15.07
N ALA A 79 1.84 9.37 15.22
CA ALA A 79 2.92 10.28 15.64
C ALA A 79 3.61 9.87 16.95
N LYS A 80 2.85 9.29 17.89
CA LYS A 80 3.35 8.84 19.20
C LYS A 80 3.87 7.40 19.20
N ARG A 81 3.74 6.68 18.08
CA ARG A 81 4.08 5.25 17.94
C ARG A 81 5.27 4.99 17.01
N ILE A 82 5.95 6.02 16.53
CA ILE A 82 6.99 5.92 15.48
C ILE A 82 8.17 5.01 15.86
N HIS A 83 8.47 4.88 17.17
CA HIS A 83 9.57 4.05 17.69
C HIS A 83 9.11 2.65 18.13
N HIS A 84 7.82 2.35 18.11
CA HIS A 84 7.31 1.02 18.46
C HIS A 84 7.62 0.00 17.36
N LYS A 85 7.95 -1.22 17.77
CA LYS A 85 8.07 -2.37 16.86
C LYS A 85 6.69 -2.98 16.56
N PRO A 86 6.55 -3.75 15.47
CA PRO A 86 5.26 -4.35 15.11
C PRO A 86 4.57 -5.10 16.26
N GLY A 87 5.31 -5.87 17.06
CA GLY A 87 4.74 -6.60 18.21
C GLY A 87 4.21 -5.72 19.35
N GLU A 88 4.49 -4.41 19.34
CA GLU A 88 4.03 -3.43 20.32
C GLU A 88 2.83 -2.61 19.80
N LEU A 89 2.38 -2.91 18.58
CA LEU A 89 1.28 -2.22 17.88
C LEU A 89 0.06 -3.13 17.76
N SER A 90 -1.13 -2.55 17.89
CA SER A 90 -2.37 -3.25 17.55
C SER A 90 -2.44 -3.58 16.06
N GLY A 91 -3.30 -4.53 15.65
CA GLY A 91 -3.47 -4.90 14.25
C GLY A 91 -3.80 -3.70 13.35
N GLY A 92 -4.71 -2.84 13.80
CA GLY A 92 -5.04 -1.60 13.06
C GLY A 92 -3.90 -0.59 13.02
N GLU A 93 -3.05 -0.50 14.06
CA GLU A 93 -1.84 0.32 14.04
C GLU A 93 -0.80 -0.24 13.07
N GLN A 94 -0.61 -1.57 13.05
CA GLN A 94 0.27 -2.24 12.09
C GLN A 94 -0.19 -1.99 10.65
N GLN A 95 -1.49 -2.07 10.37
CA GLN A 95 -2.04 -1.81 9.04
C GLN A 95 -1.83 -0.35 8.62
N ARG A 96 -1.98 0.61 9.54
CA ARG A 96 -1.65 2.02 9.26
C ARG A 96 -0.16 2.24 9.00
N VAL A 97 0.74 1.49 9.64
CA VAL A 97 2.17 1.51 9.29
C VAL A 97 2.40 0.94 7.89
N ALA A 98 1.76 -0.19 7.53
CA ALA A 98 1.86 -0.79 6.20
C ALA A 98 1.34 0.17 5.12
N LEU A 99 0.23 0.86 5.38
CA LEU A 99 -0.30 1.91 4.50
C LEU A 99 0.70 3.07 4.32
N ALA A 100 1.26 3.59 5.41
CA ALA A 100 2.27 4.65 5.35
C ALA A 100 3.50 4.21 4.53
N ARG A 101 3.95 2.95 4.70
CA ARG A 101 5.05 2.37 3.93
C ARG A 101 4.72 2.29 2.44
N ALA A 102 3.51 1.89 2.09
CA ALA A 102 3.06 1.80 0.70
C ALA A 102 3.05 3.18 0.00
N LEU A 103 2.72 4.24 0.74
CA LEU A 103 2.56 5.59 0.22
C LEU A 103 3.82 6.46 0.28
N VAL A 104 4.89 6.05 0.98
CA VAL A 104 6.07 6.91 1.26
C VAL A 104 6.83 7.38 0.01
N MET A 105 6.72 6.62 -1.09
CA MET A 105 7.31 6.99 -2.38
C MET A 105 6.43 7.94 -3.21
N GLY A 106 5.17 8.18 -2.81
CA GLY A 106 4.18 8.91 -3.61
C GLY A 106 3.81 8.14 -4.89
N PRO A 107 3.38 6.86 -4.78
CA PRO A 107 3.12 6.03 -5.95
C PRO A 107 1.90 6.55 -6.73
N GLY A 108 1.93 6.41 -8.06
CA GLY A 108 0.76 6.66 -8.92
C GLY A 108 -0.31 5.58 -8.84
N LEU A 109 0.06 4.37 -8.37
CA LEU A 109 -0.84 3.22 -8.24
C LEU A 109 -0.70 2.59 -6.85
N VAL A 110 -1.81 2.34 -6.17
CA VAL A 110 -1.87 1.58 -4.92
C VAL A 110 -2.68 0.30 -5.17
N LEU A 111 -2.07 -0.84 -4.87
CA LEU A 111 -2.70 -2.16 -4.91
C LEU A 111 -2.90 -2.63 -3.47
N ALA A 112 -4.16 -2.85 -3.09
CA ALA A 112 -4.52 -3.29 -1.76
C ALA A 112 -5.25 -4.65 -1.85
N ASP A 113 -4.69 -5.66 -1.22
CA ASP A 113 -5.24 -7.01 -1.18
C ASP A 113 -5.77 -7.30 0.22
N GLU A 114 -7.11 -7.35 0.35
CA GLU A 114 -7.84 -7.50 1.62
C GLU A 114 -7.29 -6.61 2.74
N PRO A 115 -7.13 -5.30 2.53
CA PRO A 115 -6.32 -4.45 3.41
C PRO A 115 -6.84 -4.35 4.84
N THR A 116 -8.05 -4.84 5.11
CA THR A 116 -8.68 -4.81 6.44
C THR A 116 -9.21 -6.18 6.88
N GLY A 117 -8.95 -7.24 6.12
CA GLY A 117 -9.53 -8.57 6.34
C GLY A 117 -9.15 -9.23 7.67
N ASN A 118 -8.09 -8.81 8.35
CA ASN A 118 -7.65 -9.32 9.65
C ASN A 118 -8.04 -8.41 10.83
N LEU A 119 -8.88 -7.41 10.60
CA LEU A 119 -9.28 -6.43 11.61
C LEU A 119 -10.74 -6.64 12.02
N ASP A 120 -11.06 -6.25 13.24
CA ASP A 120 -12.47 -6.15 13.65
C ASP A 120 -13.19 -5.05 12.83
N PRO A 121 -14.53 -5.13 12.67
CA PRO A 121 -15.27 -4.25 11.76
C PRO A 121 -15.05 -2.75 12.02
N ASN A 122 -15.03 -2.32 13.27
CA ASN A 122 -14.88 -0.91 13.61
C ASN A 122 -13.48 -0.39 13.28
N THR A 123 -12.45 -1.17 13.61
CA THR A 123 -11.06 -0.85 13.28
C THR A 123 -10.85 -0.86 11.76
N ALA A 124 -11.46 -1.82 11.05
CA ALA A 124 -11.41 -1.95 9.60
C ALA A 124 -11.90 -0.67 8.90
N LEU A 125 -13.09 -0.18 9.28
CA LEU A 125 -13.65 1.06 8.72
C LEU A 125 -12.74 2.25 8.97
N GLY A 126 -12.21 2.42 10.19
CA GLY A 126 -11.32 3.53 10.51
C GLY A 126 -9.99 3.49 9.74
N VAL A 127 -9.42 2.31 9.52
CA VAL A 127 -8.21 2.15 8.69
C VAL A 127 -8.51 2.46 7.22
N PHE A 128 -9.66 1.99 6.75
CA PHE A 128 -10.08 2.21 5.37
C PHE A 128 -10.36 3.69 5.07
N ASP A 129 -10.99 4.43 6.01
CA ASP A 129 -11.19 5.88 5.88
C ASP A 129 -9.88 6.64 5.73
N VAL A 130 -8.89 6.32 6.57
CA VAL A 130 -7.55 6.91 6.47
C VAL A 130 -6.90 6.58 5.12
N MET A 131 -7.08 5.35 4.62
CA MET A 131 -6.55 4.93 3.32
C MET A 131 -7.17 5.74 2.17
N LEU A 132 -8.49 5.90 2.14
CA LEU A 132 -9.19 6.71 1.13
C LEU A 132 -8.78 8.18 1.19
N GLN A 133 -8.72 8.76 2.39
CA GLN A 133 -8.32 10.16 2.57
C GLN A 133 -6.91 10.42 2.04
N LEU A 134 -5.94 9.56 2.37
CA LEU A 134 -4.58 9.71 1.90
C LEU A 134 -4.46 9.50 0.40
N ASN A 135 -5.22 8.53 -0.16
CA ASN A 135 -5.25 8.31 -1.59
C ASN A 135 -5.75 9.55 -2.36
N GLN A 136 -6.83 10.17 -1.88
CA GLN A 136 -7.34 11.42 -2.46
C GLN A 136 -6.33 12.57 -2.39
N GLN A 137 -5.65 12.72 -1.25
CA GLN A 137 -4.63 13.76 -1.08
C GLN A 137 -3.42 13.58 -2.00
N LEU A 138 -3.04 12.33 -2.28
CA LEU A 138 -1.90 12.00 -3.15
C LEU A 138 -2.27 11.91 -4.63
N GLY A 139 -3.56 11.85 -4.97
CA GLY A 139 -4.03 11.70 -6.35
C GLY A 139 -3.65 10.38 -6.99
N SER A 140 -3.46 9.30 -6.19
CA SER A 140 -3.11 7.98 -6.69
C SER A 140 -4.32 7.21 -7.21
N THR A 141 -4.16 6.38 -8.23
CA THR A 141 -5.14 5.35 -8.58
C THR A 141 -5.08 4.23 -7.53
N MET A 142 -6.24 3.81 -7.02
CA MET A 142 -6.31 2.72 -6.05
C MET A 142 -7.11 1.54 -6.60
N VAL A 143 -6.54 0.35 -6.51
CA VAL A 143 -7.21 -0.92 -6.81
C VAL A 143 -7.26 -1.73 -5.52
N VAL A 144 -8.46 -2.07 -5.08
CA VAL A 144 -8.69 -2.84 -3.85
C VAL A 144 -9.34 -4.17 -4.21
N VAL A 145 -8.77 -5.25 -3.76
CA VAL A 145 -9.38 -6.58 -3.76
C VAL A 145 -9.99 -6.80 -2.39
N THR A 146 -11.29 -7.11 -2.35
CA THR A 146 -11.99 -7.37 -1.09
C THR A 146 -13.21 -8.26 -1.30
N HIS A 147 -13.54 -9.04 -0.29
CA HIS A 147 -14.81 -9.79 -0.21
C HIS A 147 -15.88 -9.02 0.59
N SER A 148 -15.55 -7.87 1.18
CA SER A 148 -16.50 -7.03 1.90
C SER A 148 -17.29 -6.15 0.93
N MET A 149 -18.60 -6.40 0.83
CA MET A 149 -19.51 -5.58 0.01
C MET A 149 -19.56 -4.14 0.52
N GLU A 150 -19.54 -3.93 1.84
CA GLU A 150 -19.54 -2.60 2.46
C GLU A 150 -18.35 -1.76 2.00
N ILE A 151 -17.16 -2.38 1.88
CA ILE A 151 -15.96 -1.70 1.35
C ILE A 151 -16.10 -1.50 -0.15
N ALA A 152 -16.57 -2.49 -0.90
CA ALA A 152 -16.70 -2.41 -2.35
C ALA A 152 -17.67 -1.30 -2.79
N GLU A 153 -18.76 -1.09 -2.06
CA GLU A 153 -19.76 -0.04 -2.33
C GLU A 153 -19.20 1.39 -2.18
N ARG A 154 -18.07 1.57 -1.53
CA ARG A 154 -17.41 2.87 -1.37
C ARG A 154 -16.61 3.32 -2.60
N PHE A 155 -16.48 2.43 -3.61
CA PHE A 155 -15.79 2.74 -4.86
C PHE A 155 -16.77 3.02 -6.00
N PRO A 156 -16.46 4.03 -6.83
CA PRO A 156 -17.31 4.39 -7.96
C PRO A 156 -17.29 3.35 -9.10
N ARG A 157 -16.21 2.57 -9.19
CA ARG A 157 -16.03 1.51 -10.18
C ARG A 157 -15.78 0.19 -9.49
N ARG A 158 -16.56 -0.82 -9.86
CA ARG A 158 -16.51 -2.16 -9.26
C ARG A 158 -16.41 -3.22 -10.33
N LEU A 159 -15.53 -4.19 -10.10
CA LEU A 159 -15.31 -5.33 -10.98
C LEU A 159 -15.46 -6.62 -10.19
N VAL A 160 -16.08 -7.62 -10.79
CA VAL A 160 -16.17 -8.97 -10.22
C VAL A 160 -15.34 -9.93 -11.05
N VAL A 161 -14.60 -10.80 -10.39
CA VAL A 161 -13.92 -11.92 -11.02
C VAL A 161 -14.89 -13.09 -11.07
N SER A 162 -15.39 -13.42 -12.25
CA SER A 162 -16.29 -14.53 -12.49
C SER A 162 -15.72 -15.44 -13.58
N ARG A 163 -15.58 -16.74 -13.27
CA ARG A 163 -15.09 -17.77 -14.22
C ARG A 163 -13.80 -17.37 -14.96
N GLY A 164 -12.86 -16.71 -14.24
CA GLY A 164 -11.58 -16.27 -14.80
C GLY A 164 -11.67 -15.02 -15.70
N ARG A 165 -12.78 -14.29 -15.66
CA ARG A 165 -12.98 -13.02 -16.38
C ARG A 165 -13.31 -11.90 -15.39
N LEU A 166 -12.99 -10.67 -15.80
CA LEU A 166 -13.43 -9.46 -15.09
C LEU A 166 -14.71 -8.96 -15.75
N GLU A 167 -15.74 -8.74 -14.92
CA GLU A 167 -17.02 -8.17 -15.33
C GLU A 167 -17.26 -6.90 -14.51
N GLU A 168 -17.71 -5.82 -15.15
CA GLU A 168 -18.04 -4.55 -14.49
C GLU A 168 -19.48 -4.60 -13.97
N LEU A 169 -19.70 -4.15 -12.71
CA LEU A 169 -21.00 -4.11 -12.04
C LEU A 169 -21.69 -2.78 -12.27
#